data_0759240e0a7db8df52f690b0d027207d
#
_entry.id   0759240e0a7db8df52f690b0d027207d
#
_cell.length_a   1.000
_cell.length_b   1.000
_cell.length_c   1.000
_cell.angle_alpha   90.00
_cell.angle_beta   90.00
_cell.angle_gamma   90.00
#
_symmetry.space_group_name_H-M   'P 1'
#
loop_
_entity.id
_entity.type
_entity.pdbx_description
1 polymer ?
#
loop_
_entity_poly.entity_id
_entity_poly.type
_entity_poly.pdbx_seq_one_letter_code
_entity_poly.pdbx_strand_id
1 'polypeptide(L)'
;MKKTCILIIVFLFSYLSKLSAQIGTWTMYRSYYNITEIAPAKETAFALASGSLFSYNIKDGSTKTYDKSNYLSDVDISHIRYNPTCKKLIITYSNSNIDLLGLDCNVDNISDFYQYSTTGNKNINHIYCYGQYAYLSTGIGIIKINVKDESISNSYLLGFEVNYSYIDGDYLYAASASAGLFRGKLTDNLLDKRNWIRTGDYINVTEDYLNVYDSNSKYWWTTTSDGKLTYYTIDANQERQYKTEGVRPDGPTSNRFHKLYLNNGTIYAVPGSWSQEGNYNNPGEVHVWNGDTWSEFEQPTSQMIGHNYIDLLCLDFDPKKEGHVMVGAKSGLYEFQDQKFVKSYNRNNSPLQSCVNSDDYLLITGIKYDKEGNLWVLNSSSDIDIDYPIWKYTQNSDEWTAFTHNEITDVYNGNMINFFDVSYDNRLWFINNWWESCKLYAFDPTTDQITQYGPNFITWYFMLGKFIGFIFYV
;
A
#
# COMPACT_ATOMS: atom_id res chain seq x y z
N MET A 1 4.92 -32.21 53.66
CA MET A 1 4.42 -30.85 53.36
C MET A 1 5.50 -29.88 52.81
N LYS A 2 6.67 -29.67 53.43
CA LYS A 2 7.69 -28.71 52.92
C LYS A 2 8.20 -29.03 51.49
N LYS A 3 8.42 -30.29 51.13
CA LYS A 3 8.94 -30.70 49.81
C LYS A 3 7.88 -30.52 48.70
N THR A 4 6.60 -30.69 49.00
CA THR A 4 5.50 -30.51 48.06
C THR A 4 5.25 -29.03 47.75
N CYS A 5 5.38 -28.13 48.76
CA CYS A 5 5.29 -26.69 48.56
C CYS A 5 6.42 -26.14 47.66
N ILE A 6 7.66 -26.67 47.79
CA ILE A 6 8.80 -26.27 46.98
C ILE A 6 8.58 -26.68 45.52
N LEU A 7 8.01 -27.87 45.24
CA LEU A 7 7.72 -28.33 43.89
C LEU A 7 6.64 -27.47 43.21
N ILE A 8 5.59 -27.06 43.94
CA ILE A 8 4.56 -26.18 43.43
C ILE A 8 5.10 -24.78 43.11
N ILE A 9 5.99 -24.26 43.98
CA ILE A 9 6.63 -22.96 43.74
C ILE A 9 7.54 -23.00 42.51
N VAL A 10 8.32 -24.06 42.31
CA VAL A 10 9.17 -24.23 41.10
C VAL A 10 8.34 -24.38 39.85
N PHE A 11 7.20 -25.10 39.91
CA PHE A 11 6.27 -25.22 38.79
C PHE A 11 5.59 -23.89 38.46
N LEU A 12 5.19 -23.09 39.45
CA LEU A 12 4.66 -21.74 39.26
C LEU A 12 5.72 -20.77 38.66
N PHE A 13 6.96 -20.84 39.12
CA PHE A 13 8.05 -20.04 38.53
C PHE A 13 8.40 -20.44 37.09
N SER A 14 8.33 -21.72 36.73
CA SER A 14 8.54 -22.18 35.36
C SER A 14 7.40 -21.80 34.40
N TYR A 15 6.18 -21.57 34.91
CA TYR A 15 5.07 -21.03 34.14
C TYR A 15 5.13 -19.50 33.96
N LEU A 16 5.65 -18.79 34.97
CA LEU A 16 5.82 -17.34 34.90
C LEU A 16 6.94 -16.89 33.97
N SER A 17 7.94 -17.74 33.70
CA SER A 17 9.02 -17.43 32.76
C SER A 17 8.61 -17.48 31.27
N LYS A 18 7.38 -17.91 30.96
CA LYS A 18 6.81 -17.87 29.58
C LYS A 18 5.91 -16.66 29.30
N LEU A 19 5.70 -15.80 30.28
CA LEU A 19 4.99 -14.53 30.12
C LEU A 19 5.95 -13.34 29.91
N SER A 20 7.04 -13.57 29.17
CA SER A 20 7.73 -12.46 28.56
C SER A 20 6.90 -12.03 27.36
N ALA A 21 6.01 -11.07 27.55
CA ALA A 21 5.50 -10.29 26.45
C ALA A 21 6.73 -9.70 25.75
N GLN A 22 7.04 -10.19 24.58
CA GLN A 22 8.16 -9.70 23.76
C GLN A 22 7.76 -8.30 23.28
N ILE A 23 8.00 -7.30 24.15
CA ILE A 23 7.77 -5.89 23.81
C ILE A 23 8.73 -5.55 22.68
N GLY A 24 8.20 -5.24 21.51
CA GLY A 24 9.00 -4.70 20.39
C GLY A 24 9.21 -5.63 19.20
N THR A 25 8.44 -6.70 19.03
CA THR A 25 8.38 -7.39 17.73
C THR A 25 7.47 -6.62 16.77
N TRP A 26 8.01 -6.27 15.62
CA TRP A 26 7.24 -5.69 14.53
C TRP A 26 6.92 -6.76 13.50
N THR A 27 5.67 -6.78 13.02
CA THR A 27 5.25 -7.59 11.87
C THR A 27 4.76 -6.66 10.78
N MET A 28 5.27 -6.84 9.59
CA MET A 28 4.84 -6.07 8.42
C MET A 28 3.79 -6.87 7.64
N TYR A 29 2.62 -6.30 7.47
CA TYR A 29 1.58 -6.85 6.62
C TYR A 29 1.63 -6.15 5.25
N ARG A 30 2.04 -6.88 4.23
CA ARG A 30 2.27 -6.36 2.87
C ARG A 30 1.39 -7.07 1.86
N SER A 31 1.03 -6.35 0.79
CA SER A 31 0.35 -6.95 -0.36
C SER A 31 1.33 -7.71 -1.25
N TYR A 32 0.88 -8.86 -1.76
CA TYR A 32 1.60 -9.69 -2.73
C TYR A 32 0.77 -9.95 -3.99
N TYR A 33 -0.17 -9.07 -4.31
CA TYR A 33 -1.17 -9.30 -5.36
C TYR A 33 -0.72 -8.88 -6.76
N ASN A 34 0.02 -7.80 -6.90
CA ASN A 34 0.45 -7.31 -8.21
C ASN A 34 1.92 -7.67 -8.44
N ILE A 35 2.18 -8.84 -9.00
CA ILE A 35 3.53 -9.26 -9.39
C ILE A 35 3.95 -8.43 -10.62
N THR A 36 5.10 -7.76 -10.53
CA THR A 36 5.68 -6.94 -11.59
C THR A 36 6.96 -7.51 -12.17
N GLU A 37 7.74 -8.24 -11.35
CA GLU A 37 8.98 -8.87 -11.79
C GLU A 37 9.17 -10.25 -11.17
N ILE A 38 9.72 -11.16 -11.95
CA ILE A 38 10.09 -12.52 -11.51
C ILE A 38 11.59 -12.74 -11.76
N ALA A 39 12.32 -13.15 -10.73
CA ALA A 39 13.75 -13.44 -10.81
C ALA A 39 14.01 -14.90 -10.42
N PRO A 40 14.12 -15.82 -11.39
CA PRO A 40 14.43 -17.23 -11.13
C PRO A 40 15.86 -17.42 -10.63
N ALA A 41 16.01 -18.26 -9.61
CA ALA A 41 17.27 -18.58 -8.94
C ALA A 41 17.38 -20.09 -8.71
N LYS A 42 17.46 -20.86 -9.79
CA LYS A 42 17.54 -22.33 -9.80
C LYS A 42 16.25 -22.99 -9.26
N GLU A 43 16.26 -23.49 -8.02
CA GLU A 43 15.10 -24.16 -7.40
C GLU A 43 14.12 -23.17 -6.76
N THR A 44 14.51 -21.91 -6.67
CA THR A 44 13.72 -20.82 -6.07
C THR A 44 13.43 -19.76 -7.13
N ALA A 45 12.23 -19.21 -7.13
CA ALA A 45 11.95 -17.97 -7.85
C ALA A 45 11.54 -16.90 -6.85
N PHE A 46 12.12 -15.71 -7.04
CA PHE A 46 11.71 -14.50 -6.33
C PHE A 46 10.69 -13.74 -7.17
N ALA A 47 9.70 -13.17 -6.51
CA ALA A 47 8.67 -12.34 -7.13
C ALA A 47 8.57 -10.99 -6.40
N LEU A 48 8.69 -9.93 -7.17
CA LEU A 48 8.38 -8.57 -6.74
C LEU A 48 6.90 -8.32 -6.96
N ALA A 49 6.17 -8.07 -5.89
CA ALA A 49 4.72 -7.87 -5.92
C ALA A 49 4.31 -6.69 -5.05
N SER A 50 3.65 -5.70 -5.63
CA SER A 50 3.20 -4.48 -4.92
C SER A 50 4.33 -3.80 -4.09
N GLY A 51 5.56 -3.78 -4.63
CA GLY A 51 6.74 -3.25 -3.93
C GLY A 51 7.26 -4.14 -2.78
N SER A 52 6.80 -5.38 -2.69
CA SER A 52 7.16 -6.37 -1.67
C SER A 52 7.79 -7.60 -2.31
N LEU A 53 8.61 -8.31 -1.57
CA LEU A 53 9.35 -9.47 -2.06
C LEU A 53 8.90 -10.75 -1.39
N PHE A 54 8.65 -11.78 -2.19
CA PHE A 54 8.53 -13.15 -1.71
C PHE A 54 9.26 -14.13 -2.63
N SER A 55 9.47 -15.34 -2.15
CA SER A 55 10.01 -16.42 -2.96
C SER A 55 9.18 -17.68 -2.82
N TYR A 56 9.27 -18.53 -3.84
CA TYR A 56 8.73 -19.89 -3.84
C TYR A 56 9.82 -20.87 -4.23
N ASN A 57 9.97 -21.94 -3.45
CA ASN A 57 10.92 -23.03 -3.73
C ASN A 57 10.18 -24.24 -4.30
N ILE A 58 10.54 -24.66 -5.52
CA ILE A 58 9.88 -25.79 -6.21
C ILE A 58 10.16 -27.15 -5.60
N LYS A 59 11.23 -27.27 -4.82
CA LYS A 59 11.68 -28.56 -4.27
C LYS A 59 10.85 -29.01 -3.06
N ASP A 60 10.51 -28.06 -2.18
CA ASP A 60 9.76 -28.33 -0.96
C ASP A 60 8.41 -27.63 -0.90
N GLY A 61 8.06 -26.81 -1.92
CA GLY A 61 6.83 -26.06 -1.98
C GLY A 61 6.73 -24.90 -1.02
N SER A 62 7.82 -24.53 -0.37
CA SER A 62 7.83 -23.45 0.64
C SER A 62 7.76 -22.07 0.01
N THR A 63 7.01 -21.20 0.69
CA THR A 63 6.92 -19.76 0.37
C THR A 63 7.58 -18.97 1.50
N LYS A 64 8.33 -17.94 1.15
CA LYS A 64 9.01 -17.06 2.10
C LYS A 64 8.84 -15.60 1.73
N THR A 65 8.58 -14.75 2.71
CA THR A 65 8.47 -13.29 2.56
C THR A 65 9.71 -12.59 3.09
N TYR A 66 10.04 -11.46 2.47
CA TYR A 66 11.22 -10.67 2.81
C TYR A 66 10.80 -9.21 2.99
N ASP A 67 11.06 -8.66 4.15
CA ASP A 67 10.77 -7.28 4.47
C ASP A 67 11.79 -6.70 5.47
N LYS A 68 11.62 -5.42 5.81
CA LYS A 68 12.53 -4.72 6.72
C LYS A 68 12.49 -5.23 8.16
N SER A 69 11.46 -5.97 8.57
CA SER A 69 11.39 -6.55 9.92
C SER A 69 12.20 -7.84 10.05
N ASN A 70 12.56 -8.48 8.93
CA ASN A 70 13.23 -9.78 8.96
C ASN A 70 14.60 -9.83 8.24
N TYR A 71 14.71 -9.25 7.04
CA TYR A 71 15.92 -9.41 6.21
C TYR A 71 16.39 -8.13 5.54
N LEU A 72 15.48 -7.35 4.96
CA LEU A 72 15.81 -6.26 4.05
C LEU A 72 16.18 -4.97 4.78
N SER A 73 17.00 -4.14 4.13
CA SER A 73 17.44 -2.86 4.68
C SER A 73 16.43 -1.74 4.52
N ASP A 74 15.50 -1.88 3.54
CA ASP A 74 14.53 -0.82 3.23
C ASP A 74 13.17 -1.37 2.79
N VAL A 75 12.26 -0.46 2.39
CA VAL A 75 10.91 -0.71 1.90
C VAL A 75 10.76 -0.20 0.47
N ASP A 76 9.65 -0.54 -0.19
CA ASP A 76 9.30 -0.07 -1.54
C ASP A 76 10.35 -0.42 -2.60
N ILE A 77 10.46 -1.72 -2.84
CA ILE A 77 11.35 -2.30 -3.84
C ILE A 77 10.93 -1.85 -5.23
N SER A 78 11.89 -1.34 -6.02
CA SER A 78 11.67 -0.90 -7.40
C SER A 78 11.95 -1.99 -8.43
N HIS A 79 13.08 -2.72 -8.28
CA HIS A 79 13.47 -3.78 -9.21
C HIS A 79 14.19 -4.92 -8.49
N ILE A 80 14.12 -6.12 -9.08
CA ILE A 80 14.87 -7.30 -8.64
C ILE A 80 15.56 -7.97 -9.84
N ARG A 81 16.80 -8.47 -9.64
CA ARG A 81 17.49 -9.28 -10.65
C ARG A 81 18.42 -10.29 -9.98
N TYR A 82 18.30 -11.55 -10.34
CA TYR A 82 19.23 -12.56 -9.85
C TYR A 82 20.52 -12.60 -10.65
N ASN A 83 21.68 -12.55 -9.95
CA ASN A 83 23.00 -12.78 -10.53
C ASN A 83 23.41 -14.24 -10.34
N PRO A 84 23.38 -15.07 -11.39
CA PRO A 84 23.68 -16.50 -11.27
C PRO A 84 25.15 -16.79 -10.98
N THR A 85 26.06 -15.89 -11.33
CA THR A 85 27.51 -16.06 -11.09
C THR A 85 27.83 -15.92 -9.60
N CYS A 86 27.25 -14.92 -8.93
CA CYS A 86 27.47 -14.67 -7.50
C CYS A 86 26.41 -15.33 -6.62
N LYS A 87 25.33 -15.86 -7.20
CA LYS A 87 24.19 -16.48 -6.51
C LYS A 87 23.51 -15.54 -5.51
N LYS A 88 23.40 -14.25 -5.88
CA LYS A 88 22.74 -13.21 -5.10
C LYS A 88 21.62 -12.57 -5.92
N LEU A 89 20.52 -12.27 -5.24
CA LEU A 89 19.48 -11.40 -5.77
C LEU A 89 19.86 -9.94 -5.51
N ILE A 90 19.87 -9.14 -6.53
CA ILE A 90 20.04 -7.69 -6.45
C ILE A 90 18.65 -7.11 -6.28
N ILE A 91 18.48 -6.31 -5.24
CA ILE A 91 17.24 -5.63 -4.89
C ILE A 91 17.52 -4.13 -4.89
N THR A 92 16.76 -3.37 -5.62
CA THR A 92 16.84 -1.90 -5.61
C THR A 92 15.56 -1.31 -5.04
N TYR A 93 15.68 -0.17 -4.39
CA TYR A 93 14.58 0.52 -3.74
C TYR A 93 14.27 1.85 -4.41
N SER A 94 13.04 2.35 -4.25
CA SER A 94 12.59 3.63 -4.81
C SER A 94 13.44 4.82 -4.35
N ASN A 95 14.10 4.72 -3.20
CA ASN A 95 15.05 5.71 -2.70
C ASN A 95 16.48 5.52 -3.20
N SER A 96 16.72 4.55 -4.12
CA SER A 96 18.03 4.20 -4.69
C SER A 96 18.99 3.48 -3.73
N ASN A 97 18.50 2.95 -2.60
CA ASN A 97 19.24 1.99 -1.79
C ASN A 97 19.31 0.64 -2.51
N ILE A 98 20.28 -0.22 -2.15
CA ILE A 98 20.53 -1.49 -2.83
C ILE A 98 20.85 -2.56 -1.80
N ASP A 99 20.20 -3.71 -1.92
CA ASP A 99 20.53 -4.92 -1.17
C ASP A 99 20.99 -6.04 -2.10
N LEU A 100 21.90 -6.86 -1.62
CA LEU A 100 22.33 -8.10 -2.22
C LEU A 100 21.90 -9.25 -1.32
N LEU A 101 20.83 -9.95 -1.69
CA LEU A 101 20.26 -11.04 -0.91
C LEU A 101 20.82 -12.39 -1.39
N GLY A 102 21.52 -13.10 -0.51
CA GLY A 102 21.95 -14.47 -0.72
C GLY A 102 20.80 -15.48 -0.61
N LEU A 103 20.96 -16.67 -1.20
CA LEU A 103 19.98 -17.76 -1.06
C LEU A 103 19.93 -18.31 0.38
N ASP A 104 20.92 -18.03 1.20
CA ASP A 104 20.99 -18.29 2.65
C ASP A 104 20.28 -17.22 3.50
N CYS A 105 19.69 -16.23 2.86
CA CYS A 105 19.01 -15.07 3.44
C CYS A 105 19.92 -14.05 4.13
N ASN A 106 21.23 -14.13 3.92
CA ASN A 106 22.12 -13.04 4.29
C ASN A 106 21.92 -11.86 3.33
N VAL A 107 21.92 -10.65 3.86
CA VAL A 107 21.75 -9.41 3.10
C VAL A 107 22.96 -8.51 3.33
N ASP A 108 23.56 -8.08 2.22
CA ASP A 108 24.63 -7.07 2.22
C ASP A 108 24.07 -5.78 1.62
N ASN A 109 24.08 -4.69 2.37
CA ASN A 109 23.54 -3.40 1.93
C ASN A 109 24.62 -2.53 1.30
N ILE A 110 24.34 -1.97 0.12
CA ILE A 110 25.19 -1.00 -0.58
C ILE A 110 24.45 0.35 -0.57
N SER A 111 24.71 1.15 0.46
CA SER A 111 24.05 2.44 0.67
C SER A 111 24.77 3.64 0.02
N ASP A 112 25.92 3.44 -0.61
CA ASP A 112 26.75 4.52 -1.18
C ASP A 112 25.98 5.36 -2.21
N PHE A 113 25.20 4.70 -3.08
CA PHE A 113 24.41 5.44 -4.08
C PHE A 113 23.22 6.15 -3.47
N TYR A 114 22.59 5.55 -2.44
CA TYR A 114 21.54 6.23 -1.66
C TYR A 114 22.08 7.49 -0.98
N GLN A 115 23.27 7.44 -0.41
CA GLN A 115 23.91 8.56 0.29
C GLN A 115 24.53 9.60 -0.65
N TYR A 116 24.74 9.25 -1.92
CA TYR A 116 25.33 10.17 -2.90
C TYR A 116 24.42 11.39 -3.12
N SER A 117 24.98 12.58 -2.83
CA SER A 117 24.27 13.86 -2.99
C SER A 117 24.37 14.36 -4.42
N THR A 118 23.23 14.56 -5.06
CA THR A 118 23.13 15.11 -6.42
C THR A 118 21.79 15.80 -6.60
N THR A 119 21.72 16.76 -7.54
CA THR A 119 20.45 17.37 -7.97
C THR A 119 19.75 16.56 -9.06
N GLY A 120 20.43 15.56 -9.63
CA GLY A 120 19.86 14.68 -10.65
C GLY A 120 18.96 13.59 -10.05
N ASN A 121 18.06 13.07 -10.87
CA ASN A 121 17.21 11.95 -10.51
C ASN A 121 18.05 10.68 -10.32
N LYS A 122 17.97 10.04 -9.16
CA LYS A 122 18.70 8.80 -8.86
C LYS A 122 17.91 7.53 -9.08
N ASN A 123 16.69 7.60 -9.60
CA ASN A 123 15.88 6.41 -9.84
C ASN A 123 16.68 5.37 -10.62
N ILE A 124 16.58 4.13 -10.18
CA ILE A 124 17.14 2.98 -10.86
C ILE A 124 16.06 2.46 -11.80
N ASN A 125 16.35 2.45 -13.11
CA ASN A 125 15.37 2.12 -14.16
C ASN A 125 15.50 0.67 -14.65
N HIS A 126 16.69 0.07 -14.51
CA HIS A 126 16.97 -1.27 -15.03
C HIS A 126 18.22 -1.87 -14.37
N ILE A 127 18.28 -3.20 -14.25
CA ILE A 127 19.41 -3.96 -13.73
C ILE A 127 19.87 -4.95 -14.80
N TYR A 128 21.10 -4.81 -15.28
CA TYR A 128 21.73 -5.76 -16.20
C TYR A 128 22.89 -6.49 -15.51
N CYS A 129 22.85 -7.82 -15.48
CA CYS A 129 23.90 -8.65 -14.90
C CYS A 129 24.85 -9.20 -15.97
N TYR A 130 26.17 -9.06 -15.75
CA TYR A 130 27.20 -9.63 -16.63
C TYR A 130 28.38 -10.13 -15.79
N GLY A 131 28.59 -11.44 -15.75
CA GLY A 131 29.57 -12.07 -14.87
C GLY A 131 29.31 -11.74 -13.40
N GLN A 132 30.34 -11.33 -12.69
CA GLN A 132 30.23 -10.92 -11.29
C GLN A 132 29.71 -9.49 -11.08
N TYR A 133 29.38 -8.77 -12.14
CA TYR A 133 28.95 -7.37 -12.08
C TYR A 133 27.46 -7.21 -12.37
N ALA A 134 26.90 -6.16 -11.80
CA ALA A 134 25.60 -5.61 -12.17
C ALA A 134 25.75 -4.16 -12.62
N TYR A 135 25.03 -3.79 -13.65
CA TYR A 135 24.99 -2.45 -14.23
C TYR A 135 23.59 -1.90 -13.97
N LEU A 136 23.49 -0.90 -13.10
CA LEU A 136 22.24 -0.23 -12.76
C LEU A 136 22.09 0.99 -13.62
N SER A 137 21.12 0.99 -14.53
CA SER A 137 20.75 2.15 -15.33
C SER A 137 19.96 3.13 -14.49
N THR A 138 20.38 4.39 -14.44
CA THR A 138 19.83 5.39 -13.51
C THR A 138 19.52 6.71 -14.21
N GLY A 139 18.78 7.59 -13.54
CA GLY A 139 18.49 8.93 -14.04
C GLY A 139 19.72 9.84 -14.26
N ILE A 140 20.94 9.42 -13.87
CA ILE A 140 22.20 10.19 -14.04
C ILE A 140 23.28 9.44 -14.81
N GLY A 141 23.05 8.19 -15.22
CA GLY A 141 24.00 7.35 -15.90
C GLY A 141 23.92 5.89 -15.50
N ILE A 142 25.06 5.20 -15.40
CA ILE A 142 25.14 3.77 -15.05
C ILE A 142 26.03 3.61 -13.81
N ILE A 143 25.51 2.91 -12.80
CA ILE A 143 26.26 2.49 -11.61
C ILE A 143 26.66 1.02 -11.77
N LYS A 144 27.94 0.72 -11.75
CA LYS A 144 28.49 -0.64 -11.84
C LYS A 144 28.77 -1.16 -10.44
N ILE A 145 28.13 -2.26 -10.08
CA ILE A 145 28.34 -2.96 -8.81
C ILE A 145 29.18 -4.20 -9.05
N ASN A 146 30.15 -4.44 -8.20
CA ASN A 146 30.77 -5.75 -8.05
C ASN A 146 29.96 -6.54 -7.02
N VAL A 147 29.12 -7.45 -7.50
CA VAL A 147 28.21 -8.26 -6.67
C VAL A 147 28.97 -9.23 -5.76
N LYS A 148 30.17 -9.67 -6.21
CA LYS A 148 31.05 -10.56 -5.44
C LYS A 148 31.68 -9.83 -4.24
N ASP A 149 32.14 -8.60 -4.47
CA ASP A 149 32.86 -7.81 -3.46
C ASP A 149 31.89 -6.82 -2.75
N GLU A 150 30.59 -6.89 -3.04
CA GLU A 150 29.51 -6.18 -2.36
C GLU A 150 29.72 -4.65 -2.32
N SER A 151 30.17 -4.09 -3.44
CA SER A 151 30.56 -2.68 -3.52
C SER A 151 30.29 -2.05 -4.86
N ILE A 152 30.19 -0.72 -4.90
CA ILE A 152 30.19 0.04 -6.16
C ILE A 152 31.60 0.01 -6.75
N SER A 153 31.73 -0.56 -7.93
CA SER A 153 32.99 -0.61 -8.67
C SER A 153 33.26 0.67 -9.45
N ASN A 154 32.25 1.20 -10.14
CA ASN A 154 32.35 2.40 -10.96
C ASN A 154 31.01 3.14 -11.04
N SER A 155 31.07 4.45 -11.26
CA SER A 155 29.89 5.29 -11.52
C SER A 155 30.10 6.06 -12.84
N TYR A 156 29.45 5.60 -13.90
CA TYR A 156 29.52 6.22 -15.23
C TYR A 156 28.45 7.32 -15.31
N LEU A 157 28.78 8.51 -14.83
CA LEU A 157 27.87 9.65 -14.75
C LEU A 157 27.78 10.34 -16.11
N LEU A 158 26.85 9.94 -16.95
CA LEU A 158 26.71 10.41 -18.33
C LEU A 158 26.09 11.80 -18.44
N GLY A 159 25.31 12.21 -17.43
CA GLY A 159 24.61 13.49 -17.39
C GLY A 159 23.26 13.48 -18.09
N PHE A 160 22.76 12.29 -18.42
CA PHE A 160 21.42 12.03 -18.90
C PHE A 160 20.91 10.73 -18.31
N GLU A 161 19.60 10.56 -18.32
CA GLU A 161 18.92 9.35 -17.88
C GLU A 161 19.20 8.17 -18.80
N VAL A 162 19.60 7.04 -18.23
CA VAL A 162 19.74 5.76 -18.93
C VAL A 162 18.54 4.87 -18.57
N ASN A 163 17.76 4.49 -19.58
CA ASN A 163 16.60 3.64 -19.40
C ASN A 163 16.99 2.17 -19.24
N TYR A 164 17.93 1.69 -20.05
CA TYR A 164 18.52 0.36 -19.91
C TYR A 164 19.97 0.33 -20.42
N SER A 165 20.72 -0.67 -19.97
CA SER A 165 22.09 -0.91 -20.43
C SER A 165 22.32 -2.39 -20.69
N TYR A 166 23.24 -2.71 -21.58
CA TYR A 166 23.64 -4.08 -21.91
C TYR A 166 25.06 -4.11 -22.47
N ILE A 167 25.67 -5.29 -22.48
CA ILE A 167 26.97 -5.53 -23.10
C ILE A 167 26.76 -6.34 -24.37
N ASP A 168 27.33 -5.87 -25.46
CA ASP A 168 27.46 -6.62 -26.74
C ASP A 168 28.88 -6.54 -27.23
N GLY A 169 29.50 -7.71 -27.39
CA GLY A 169 30.92 -7.84 -27.70
C GLY A 169 31.81 -7.10 -26.70
N ASP A 170 32.62 -6.19 -27.18
CA ASP A 170 33.57 -5.38 -26.38
C ASP A 170 32.97 -4.08 -25.84
N TYR A 171 31.67 -3.84 -25.98
CA TYR A 171 31.06 -2.55 -25.69
C TYR A 171 29.96 -2.65 -24.62
N LEU A 172 29.97 -1.69 -23.72
CA LEU A 172 28.84 -1.37 -22.86
C LEU A 172 27.96 -0.34 -23.55
N TYR A 173 26.67 -0.64 -23.70
CA TYR A 173 25.66 0.24 -24.27
C TYR A 173 24.82 0.89 -23.16
N ALA A 174 24.51 2.17 -23.39
CA ALA A 174 23.61 2.99 -22.58
C ALA A 174 22.49 3.53 -23.48
N ALA A 175 21.27 3.09 -23.28
CA ALA A 175 20.10 3.50 -24.03
C ALA A 175 19.30 4.54 -23.25
N SER A 176 19.05 5.69 -23.87
CA SER A 176 18.36 6.83 -23.29
C SER A 176 17.27 7.34 -24.20
N ALA A 177 16.04 7.42 -23.69
CA ALA A 177 14.90 7.97 -24.43
C ALA A 177 15.11 9.46 -24.79
N SER A 178 15.85 10.19 -23.96
CA SER A 178 16.14 11.62 -24.19
C SER A 178 17.38 11.89 -24.99
N ALA A 179 18.40 10.98 -24.99
CA ALA A 179 19.72 11.23 -25.59
C ALA A 179 20.07 10.29 -26.77
N GLY A 180 19.39 9.14 -26.89
CA GLY A 180 19.67 8.12 -27.91
C GLY A 180 20.50 6.95 -27.37
N LEU A 181 21.10 6.17 -28.26
CA LEU A 181 21.92 5.02 -27.91
C LEU A 181 23.41 5.40 -27.92
N PHE A 182 24.09 5.18 -26.82
CA PHE A 182 25.51 5.38 -26.64
C PHE A 182 26.23 4.06 -26.41
N ARG A 183 27.51 3.99 -26.74
CA ARG A 183 28.38 2.87 -26.36
C ARG A 183 29.75 3.37 -25.93
N GLY A 184 30.33 2.64 -24.98
CA GLY A 184 31.71 2.81 -24.55
C GLY A 184 32.45 1.48 -24.59
N LYS A 185 33.71 1.46 -25.07
CA LYS A 185 34.49 0.23 -25.15
C LYS A 185 34.95 -0.18 -23.74
N LEU A 186 34.75 -1.42 -23.39
CA LEU A 186 35.02 -1.94 -22.02
C LEU A 186 36.49 -1.83 -21.58
N THR A 187 37.43 -1.74 -22.55
CA THR A 187 38.87 -1.53 -22.33
C THR A 187 39.24 -0.07 -22.09
N ASP A 188 38.34 0.86 -22.41
CA ASP A 188 38.60 2.29 -22.26
C ASP A 188 38.22 2.79 -20.87
N ASN A 189 38.69 3.99 -20.50
CA ASN A 189 38.28 4.63 -19.27
C ASN A 189 36.85 5.21 -19.40
N LEU A 190 35.83 4.41 -19.07
CA LEU A 190 34.43 4.81 -19.18
C LEU A 190 33.97 5.84 -18.12
N LEU A 191 34.82 6.22 -17.17
CA LEU A 191 34.59 7.39 -16.32
C LEU A 191 34.71 8.70 -17.10
N ASP A 192 35.48 8.70 -18.19
CA ASP A 192 35.55 9.82 -19.09
C ASP A 192 34.42 9.76 -20.13
N LYS A 193 33.51 10.75 -20.05
CA LYS A 193 32.36 10.84 -20.97
C LYS A 193 32.77 10.90 -22.48
N ARG A 194 33.98 11.33 -22.80
CA ARG A 194 34.49 11.39 -24.18
C ARG A 194 34.66 10.01 -24.83
N ASN A 195 34.76 8.96 -24.00
CA ASN A 195 34.84 7.57 -24.46
C ASN A 195 33.45 6.93 -24.71
N TRP A 196 32.39 7.71 -24.54
CA TRP A 196 31.04 7.30 -24.89
C TRP A 196 30.63 7.94 -26.21
N ILE A 197 30.32 7.11 -27.19
CA ILE A 197 30.02 7.53 -28.57
C ILE A 197 28.52 7.25 -28.83
N ARG A 198 27.79 8.27 -29.30
CA ARG A 198 26.40 8.09 -29.74
C ARG A 198 26.42 7.28 -31.05
N THR A 199 25.67 6.18 -31.09
CA THR A 199 25.63 5.23 -32.19
C THR A 199 24.30 5.16 -32.91
N GLY A 200 23.25 5.68 -32.33
CA GLY A 200 21.90 5.61 -32.89
C GLY A 200 20.84 6.27 -32.04
N ASP A 201 19.61 6.05 -32.44
CA ASP A 201 18.44 6.48 -31.73
C ASP A 201 18.04 5.44 -30.66
N TYR A 202 17.27 5.88 -29.66
CA TYR A 202 16.71 5.00 -28.66
C TYR A 202 15.71 4.04 -29.29
N ILE A 203 15.83 2.77 -28.92
CA ILE A 203 14.85 1.73 -29.22
C ILE A 203 14.25 1.30 -27.91
N ASN A 204 12.93 1.41 -27.78
CA ASN A 204 12.25 0.89 -26.62
C ASN A 204 12.26 -0.64 -26.66
N VAL A 205 12.99 -1.24 -25.72
CA VAL A 205 13.02 -2.70 -25.52
C VAL A 205 12.14 -3.02 -24.33
N THR A 206 11.06 -3.74 -24.58
CA THR A 206 10.20 -4.24 -23.51
C THR A 206 10.72 -5.61 -23.08
N GLU A 207 11.34 -5.70 -21.91
CA GLU A 207 11.66 -6.98 -21.27
C GLU A 207 10.37 -7.59 -20.71
N ASP A 208 10.17 -8.88 -20.92
CA ASP A 208 9.06 -9.61 -20.31
C ASP A 208 9.49 -10.12 -18.93
N TYR A 209 9.25 -9.33 -17.91
CA TYR A 209 9.57 -9.66 -16.53
C TYR A 209 8.60 -10.67 -15.90
N LEU A 210 7.49 -10.99 -16.58
CA LEU A 210 6.43 -11.86 -16.09
C LEU A 210 6.39 -13.24 -16.79
N ASN A 211 7.25 -13.46 -17.77
CA ASN A 211 7.36 -14.76 -18.45
C ASN A 211 8.83 -15.10 -18.67
N VAL A 212 9.49 -15.56 -17.61
CA VAL A 212 10.96 -15.68 -17.54
C VAL A 212 11.37 -17.14 -17.60
N TYR A 213 12.21 -17.48 -18.59
CA TYR A 213 12.81 -18.79 -18.71
C TYR A 213 14.05 -18.94 -17.83
N ASP A 214 14.07 -19.95 -17.00
CA ASP A 214 15.27 -20.36 -16.24
C ASP A 214 15.95 -21.55 -16.91
N SER A 215 17.11 -21.32 -17.51
CA SER A 215 17.90 -22.36 -18.16
C SER A 215 18.43 -23.44 -17.20
N ASN A 216 18.54 -23.16 -15.90
CA ASN A 216 19.01 -24.12 -14.91
C ASN A 216 17.94 -25.13 -14.54
N SER A 217 16.74 -24.67 -14.21
CA SER A 217 15.60 -25.52 -13.86
C SER A 217 14.83 -26.00 -15.09
N LYS A 218 15.00 -25.34 -16.25
CA LYS A 218 14.25 -25.56 -17.51
C LYS A 218 12.75 -25.25 -17.39
N TYR A 219 12.35 -24.45 -16.41
CA TYR A 219 11.00 -23.96 -16.25
C TYR A 219 10.84 -22.54 -16.79
N TRP A 220 9.64 -22.26 -17.26
CA TRP A 220 9.13 -20.93 -17.48
C TRP A 220 8.36 -20.46 -16.25
N TRP A 221 8.75 -19.34 -15.70
CA TRP A 221 8.08 -18.70 -14.58
C TRP A 221 7.15 -17.61 -15.09
N THR A 222 5.91 -17.57 -14.57
CA THR A 222 4.90 -16.62 -15.00
C THR A 222 3.87 -16.39 -13.89
N THR A 223 2.82 -15.63 -14.21
CA THR A 223 1.68 -15.42 -13.31
C THR A 223 0.44 -16.12 -13.84
N THR A 224 -0.45 -16.53 -12.95
CA THR A 224 -1.81 -16.96 -13.28
C THR A 224 -2.69 -15.75 -13.61
N SER A 225 -3.90 -15.98 -14.12
CA SER A 225 -4.87 -14.92 -14.42
C SER A 225 -5.31 -14.12 -13.17
N ASP A 226 -5.23 -14.72 -11.98
CA ASP A 226 -5.50 -14.07 -10.69
C ASP A 226 -4.22 -13.55 -10.00
N GLY A 227 -3.12 -13.42 -10.75
CA GLY A 227 -1.88 -12.77 -10.32
C GLY A 227 -1.05 -13.56 -9.32
N LYS A 228 -1.16 -14.89 -9.25
CA LYS A 228 -0.29 -15.75 -8.44
C LYS A 228 0.95 -16.18 -9.23
N LEU A 229 2.07 -16.37 -8.54
CA LEU A 229 3.28 -16.92 -9.13
C LEU A 229 3.08 -18.38 -9.50
N THR A 230 3.37 -18.76 -10.75
CA THR A 230 3.33 -20.14 -11.22
C THR A 230 4.49 -20.44 -12.18
N TYR A 231 4.64 -21.73 -12.55
CA TYR A 231 5.66 -22.15 -13.50
C TYR A 231 5.16 -23.31 -14.35
N TYR A 232 5.72 -23.44 -15.56
CA TYR A 232 5.33 -24.45 -16.52
C TYR A 232 6.52 -24.96 -17.34
N THR A 233 6.33 -26.10 -17.99
CA THR A 233 7.17 -26.63 -19.06
C THR A 233 6.42 -26.58 -20.39
N ILE A 234 7.15 -26.57 -21.49
CA ILE A 234 6.57 -26.73 -22.83
C ILE A 234 6.76 -28.21 -23.22
N ASP A 235 5.68 -28.87 -23.60
CA ASP A 235 5.72 -30.27 -24.05
C ASP A 235 6.07 -30.41 -25.54
N ALA A 236 6.08 -31.65 -26.04
CA ALA A 236 6.39 -31.95 -27.43
C ALA A 236 5.38 -31.37 -28.45
N ASN A 237 4.16 -31.07 -28.00
CA ASN A 237 3.11 -30.44 -28.81
C ASN A 237 3.13 -28.91 -28.75
N GLN A 238 4.14 -28.31 -28.10
CA GLN A 238 4.27 -26.89 -27.84
C GLN A 238 3.20 -26.34 -26.88
N GLU A 239 2.59 -27.21 -26.03
CA GLU A 239 1.60 -26.82 -25.03
C GLU A 239 2.25 -26.58 -23.67
N ARG A 240 1.69 -25.60 -22.93
CA ARG A 240 2.14 -25.25 -21.58
C ARG A 240 1.61 -26.26 -20.56
N GLN A 241 2.52 -26.88 -19.81
CA GLN A 241 2.21 -27.84 -18.75
C GLN A 241 2.50 -27.17 -17.40
N TYR A 242 1.50 -26.53 -16.81
CA TYR A 242 1.60 -25.88 -15.51
C TYR A 242 1.87 -26.88 -14.39
N LYS A 243 2.71 -26.51 -13.45
CA LYS A 243 3.18 -27.38 -12.36
C LYS A 243 2.55 -27.02 -11.00
N THR A 244 1.87 -25.89 -10.91
CA THR A 244 1.15 -25.45 -9.72
C THR A 244 -0.03 -24.56 -10.13
N GLU A 245 -1.09 -24.54 -9.32
CA GLU A 245 -2.25 -23.65 -9.48
C GLU A 245 -1.92 -22.18 -9.18
N GLY A 246 -0.70 -21.91 -8.74
CA GLY A 246 -0.20 -20.59 -8.39
C GLY A 246 -0.07 -20.38 -6.89
N VAL A 247 0.94 -19.60 -6.52
CA VAL A 247 1.34 -19.35 -5.14
C VAL A 247 1.38 -17.85 -4.87
N ARG A 248 0.85 -17.45 -3.73
CA ARG A 248 0.91 -16.08 -3.20
C ARG A 248 0.89 -16.16 -1.68
N PRO A 249 1.79 -15.43 -0.97
CA PRO A 249 1.69 -15.30 0.49
C PRO A 249 0.38 -14.63 0.90
N ASP A 250 -0.10 -14.92 2.10
CA ASP A 250 -1.23 -14.20 2.68
C ASP A 250 -0.88 -12.73 2.94
N GLY A 251 -1.84 -11.86 2.70
CA GLY A 251 -1.69 -10.41 2.86
C GLY A 251 -2.90 -9.65 2.31
N PRO A 252 -2.99 -8.35 2.59
CA PRO A 252 -4.03 -7.50 2.03
C PRO A 252 -3.91 -7.40 0.51
N THR A 253 -5.02 -7.14 -0.18
CA THR A 253 -5.07 -7.03 -1.64
C THR A 253 -4.28 -5.84 -2.19
N SER A 254 -4.14 -4.79 -1.38
CA SER A 254 -3.30 -3.63 -1.68
C SER A 254 -2.58 -3.11 -0.43
N ASN A 255 -1.61 -2.20 -0.60
CA ASN A 255 -0.93 -1.51 0.50
C ASN A 255 -1.57 -0.15 0.83
N ARG A 256 -2.84 0.06 0.49
CA ARG A 256 -3.57 1.30 0.74
C ARG A 256 -4.31 1.23 2.08
N PHE A 257 -3.87 2.00 3.05
CA PHE A 257 -4.47 2.08 4.39
C PHE A 257 -4.59 3.55 4.81
N HIS A 258 -5.82 3.97 5.14
CA HIS A 258 -6.12 5.32 5.63
C HIS A 258 -6.59 5.30 7.09
N LYS A 259 -7.60 4.49 7.39
CA LYS A 259 -8.11 4.31 8.75
C LYS A 259 -8.23 2.84 9.11
N LEU A 260 -7.96 2.55 10.39
CA LEU A 260 -8.11 1.23 10.98
C LEU A 260 -9.26 1.25 11.99
N TYR A 261 -10.02 0.17 12.02
CA TYR A 261 -11.12 -0.05 12.94
C TYR A 261 -10.95 -1.42 13.59
N LEU A 262 -11.19 -1.47 14.89
CA LEU A 262 -11.16 -2.72 15.66
C LEU A 262 -12.57 -3.08 16.08
N ASN A 263 -13.04 -4.27 15.73
CA ASN A 263 -14.32 -4.81 16.18
C ASN A 263 -14.15 -6.29 16.54
N ASN A 264 -14.45 -6.65 17.79
CA ASN A 264 -14.38 -8.02 18.30
C ASN A 264 -13.06 -8.75 17.99
N GLY A 265 -11.92 -8.05 18.10
CA GLY A 265 -10.59 -8.60 17.84
C GLY A 265 -10.20 -8.67 16.37
N THR A 266 -11.09 -8.31 15.44
CA THR A 266 -10.85 -8.22 14.00
C THR A 266 -10.51 -6.79 13.62
N ILE A 267 -9.48 -6.59 12.80
CA ILE A 267 -9.09 -5.29 12.26
C ILE A 267 -9.69 -5.13 10.87
N TYR A 268 -10.28 -3.97 10.63
CA TYR A 268 -10.82 -3.54 9.35
C TYR A 268 -10.06 -2.29 8.91
N ALA A 269 -9.76 -2.18 7.63
CA ALA A 269 -9.04 -1.04 7.09
C ALA A 269 -9.67 -0.54 5.79
N VAL A 270 -9.76 0.78 5.65
CA VAL A 270 -10.21 1.46 4.43
C VAL A 270 -9.06 2.23 3.78
N PRO A 271 -9.01 2.32 2.43
CA PRO A 271 -7.87 2.89 1.70
C PRO A 271 -7.82 4.43 1.74
N GLY A 272 -8.95 5.09 1.91
CA GLY A 272 -9.03 6.55 1.82
C GLY A 272 -8.70 7.08 0.44
N SER A 273 -8.03 8.19 0.41
CA SER A 273 -7.40 8.92 -0.69
C SER A 273 -8.18 10.08 -1.30
N TRP A 274 -9.21 10.55 -0.63
CA TRP A 274 -9.74 11.88 -0.89
C TRP A 274 -9.28 12.85 0.21
N SER A 275 -8.76 14.00 -0.18
CA SER A 275 -8.37 15.10 0.70
C SER A 275 -8.52 16.44 -0.01
N GLN A 276 -8.34 17.55 0.70
CA GLN A 276 -8.29 18.89 0.09
C GLN A 276 -7.17 19.05 -0.95
N GLU A 277 -6.08 18.30 -0.79
CA GLU A 277 -4.89 18.41 -1.62
C GLU A 277 -4.96 17.56 -2.89
N GLY A 278 -5.83 16.56 -2.94
CA GLY A 278 -5.88 15.65 -4.07
C GLY A 278 -7.07 14.70 -4.09
N ASN A 279 -7.34 14.23 -5.28
CA ASN A 279 -8.40 13.30 -5.61
C ASN A 279 -7.81 12.13 -6.38
N TYR A 280 -7.54 11.03 -5.70
CA TYR A 280 -6.78 9.93 -6.25
C TYR A 280 -7.64 8.84 -6.89
N ASN A 281 -8.95 8.78 -6.56
CA ASN A 281 -9.89 7.78 -7.07
C ASN A 281 -9.41 6.34 -6.85
N ASN A 282 -8.89 6.04 -5.68
CA ASN A 282 -8.48 4.68 -5.35
C ASN A 282 -9.67 3.73 -5.39
N PRO A 283 -9.48 2.51 -5.91
CA PRO A 283 -10.51 1.47 -5.81
C PRO A 283 -11.02 1.31 -4.39
N GLY A 284 -12.31 1.10 -4.26
CA GLY A 284 -12.96 0.85 -2.98
C GLY A 284 -12.58 -0.54 -2.47
N GLU A 285 -11.92 -0.61 -1.31
CA GLU A 285 -11.46 -1.84 -0.67
C GLU A 285 -11.71 -1.75 0.83
N VAL A 286 -12.26 -2.79 1.43
CA VAL A 286 -12.27 -2.94 2.90
C VAL A 286 -11.48 -4.17 3.23
N HIS A 287 -10.26 -3.98 3.71
CA HIS A 287 -9.41 -5.09 4.14
C HIS A 287 -9.80 -5.55 5.54
N VAL A 288 -9.79 -6.85 5.76
CA VAL A 288 -10.16 -7.48 7.04
C VAL A 288 -9.06 -8.44 7.46
N TRP A 289 -8.53 -8.25 8.68
CA TRP A 289 -7.59 -9.18 9.32
C TRP A 289 -8.19 -9.74 10.60
N ASN A 290 -8.42 -11.04 10.63
CA ASN A 290 -9.08 -11.73 11.74
C ASN A 290 -8.11 -12.23 12.84
N GLY A 291 -6.84 -11.88 12.75
CA GLY A 291 -5.77 -12.35 13.65
C GLY A 291 -4.91 -13.46 13.05
N ASP A 292 -5.32 -14.05 11.93
CA ASP A 292 -4.64 -15.17 11.26
C ASP A 292 -4.52 -14.94 9.75
N THR A 293 -5.61 -14.56 9.07
CA THR A 293 -5.69 -14.41 7.62
C THR A 293 -6.34 -13.10 7.20
N TRP A 294 -6.00 -12.65 5.99
CA TRP A 294 -6.60 -11.50 5.35
C TRP A 294 -7.78 -11.90 4.46
N SER A 295 -8.82 -11.08 4.48
CA SER A 295 -9.96 -11.13 3.56
C SER A 295 -10.35 -9.71 3.14
N GLU A 296 -11.32 -9.62 2.23
CA GLU A 296 -11.81 -8.35 1.71
C GLU A 296 -13.33 -8.40 1.56
N PHE A 297 -13.99 -7.24 1.73
CA PHE A 297 -15.40 -7.11 1.43
C PHE A 297 -15.65 -7.27 -0.07
N GLU A 298 -16.81 -7.81 -0.41
CA GLU A 298 -17.27 -7.83 -1.80
C GLU A 298 -17.30 -6.41 -2.38
N GLN A 299 -16.66 -6.24 -3.54
CA GLN A 299 -16.62 -4.94 -4.22
C GLN A 299 -17.81 -4.84 -5.18
N PRO A 300 -18.76 -3.90 -4.97
CA PRO A 300 -19.82 -3.68 -5.92
C PRO A 300 -19.25 -3.12 -7.24
N THR A 301 -19.71 -3.64 -8.35
CA THR A 301 -19.31 -3.14 -9.67
C THR A 301 -20.06 -1.85 -10.02
N SER A 302 -19.45 -1.01 -10.86
CA SER A 302 -20.12 0.21 -11.36
C SER A 302 -21.44 -0.07 -12.08
N GLN A 303 -21.59 -1.26 -12.66
CA GLN A 303 -22.84 -1.70 -13.28
C GLN A 303 -23.95 -1.95 -12.23
N MET A 304 -23.59 -2.44 -11.04
CA MET A 304 -24.56 -2.71 -9.97
C MET A 304 -25.05 -1.42 -9.29
N ILE A 305 -24.16 -0.44 -9.12
CA ILE A 305 -24.45 0.78 -8.33
C ILE A 305 -24.66 2.03 -9.16
N GLY A 306 -24.34 2.00 -10.46
CA GLY A 306 -24.54 3.12 -11.40
C GLY A 306 -23.42 4.19 -11.39
N HIS A 307 -22.39 4.03 -10.56
CA HIS A 307 -21.25 4.91 -10.42
C HIS A 307 -19.99 4.14 -9.97
N ASN A 308 -18.86 4.82 -9.75
CA ASN A 308 -17.64 4.17 -9.33
C ASN A 308 -17.64 3.93 -7.80
N TYR A 309 -17.11 2.78 -7.37
CA TYR A 309 -16.87 2.44 -5.97
C TYR A 309 -15.41 2.81 -5.62
N ILE A 310 -15.24 4.02 -5.08
CA ILE A 310 -13.90 4.63 -4.91
C ILE A 310 -13.78 5.40 -3.60
N ASP A 311 -12.52 5.50 -3.12
CA ASP A 311 -12.11 6.34 -2.00
C ASP A 311 -12.95 6.13 -0.74
N LEU A 312 -12.86 4.93 -0.14
CA LEU A 312 -13.54 4.63 1.12
C LEU A 312 -12.88 5.38 2.28
N LEU A 313 -13.65 6.18 3.00
CA LEU A 313 -13.14 7.12 4.00
C LEU A 313 -13.40 6.69 5.45
N CYS A 314 -14.50 5.99 5.67
CA CYS A 314 -14.91 5.57 7.01
C CYS A 314 -15.80 4.32 6.97
N LEU A 315 -15.87 3.63 8.11
CA LEU A 315 -16.85 2.56 8.33
C LEU A 315 -17.29 2.54 9.80
N ASP A 316 -18.45 1.94 10.06
CA ASP A 316 -18.89 1.64 11.41
C ASP A 316 -19.79 0.39 11.45
N PHE A 317 -19.88 -0.21 12.63
CA PHE A 317 -20.55 -1.49 12.87
C PHE A 317 -21.87 -1.27 13.60
N ASP A 318 -22.93 -1.90 13.09
CA ASP A 318 -24.24 -1.85 13.73
C ASP A 318 -24.20 -2.55 15.09
N PRO A 319 -24.46 -1.85 16.21
CA PRO A 319 -24.43 -2.45 17.54
C PRO A 319 -25.60 -3.39 17.80
N LYS A 320 -26.61 -3.43 16.92
CA LYS A 320 -27.83 -4.25 17.05
C LYS A 320 -27.86 -5.43 16.10
N LYS A 321 -27.01 -5.45 15.07
CA LYS A 321 -27.01 -6.47 14.03
C LYS A 321 -25.59 -6.94 13.72
N GLU A 322 -25.27 -8.13 14.17
CA GLU A 322 -23.96 -8.74 13.92
C GLU A 322 -23.66 -8.86 12.43
N GLY A 323 -22.41 -8.64 12.04
CA GLY A 323 -21.95 -8.70 10.65
C GLY A 323 -22.44 -7.55 9.76
N HIS A 324 -23.27 -6.63 10.29
CA HIS A 324 -23.75 -5.49 9.53
C HIS A 324 -22.81 -4.29 9.65
N VAL A 325 -22.38 -3.78 8.50
CA VAL A 325 -21.38 -2.71 8.42
C VAL A 325 -21.82 -1.67 7.40
N MET A 326 -21.71 -0.40 7.79
CA MET A 326 -21.86 0.71 6.86
C MET A 326 -20.49 1.27 6.51
N VAL A 327 -20.31 1.69 5.25
CA VAL A 327 -19.06 2.23 4.71
C VAL A 327 -19.33 3.54 4.00
N GLY A 328 -18.71 4.62 4.46
CA GLY A 328 -18.77 5.93 3.82
C GLY A 328 -17.59 6.14 2.87
N ALA A 329 -17.86 6.72 1.72
CA ALA A 329 -16.89 6.93 0.66
C ALA A 329 -17.02 8.32 0.03
N LYS A 330 -16.11 8.67 -0.87
CA LYS A 330 -16.26 9.80 -1.78
C LYS A 330 -17.48 9.64 -2.69
N SER A 331 -17.83 8.42 -3.05
CA SER A 331 -18.86 8.09 -4.01
C SER A 331 -20.18 7.63 -3.38
N GLY A 332 -20.39 7.85 -2.08
CA GLY A 332 -21.64 7.55 -1.39
C GLY A 332 -21.50 6.72 -0.14
N LEU A 333 -22.62 6.14 0.29
CA LEU A 333 -22.73 5.29 1.47
C LEU A 333 -23.12 3.87 1.04
N TYR A 334 -22.47 2.87 1.63
CA TYR A 334 -22.61 1.47 1.25
C TYR A 334 -22.92 0.60 2.45
N GLU A 335 -23.82 -0.36 2.26
CA GLU A 335 -24.27 -1.32 3.26
C GLU A 335 -23.75 -2.72 2.93
N PHE A 336 -23.21 -3.38 3.97
CA PHE A 336 -22.69 -4.75 3.87
C PHE A 336 -23.27 -5.62 4.99
N GLN A 337 -23.52 -6.88 4.69
CA GLN A 337 -23.85 -7.91 5.64
C GLN A 337 -22.88 -9.10 5.46
N ASP A 338 -22.16 -9.46 6.51
CA ASP A 338 -21.19 -10.56 6.47
C ASP A 338 -20.18 -10.43 5.32
N GLN A 339 -19.64 -9.21 5.15
CA GLN A 339 -18.72 -8.80 4.07
C GLN A 339 -19.33 -8.81 2.65
N LYS A 340 -20.63 -9.09 2.51
CA LYS A 340 -21.34 -9.09 1.23
C LYS A 340 -22.05 -7.75 1.01
N PHE A 341 -21.95 -7.24 -0.22
CA PHE A 341 -22.64 -6.02 -0.61
C PHE A 341 -24.16 -6.21 -0.56
N VAL A 342 -24.86 -5.26 0.07
CA VAL A 342 -26.34 -5.25 0.20
C VAL A 342 -26.93 -4.13 -0.64
N LYS A 343 -26.50 -2.88 -0.40
CA LYS A 343 -27.13 -1.69 -1.01
C LYS A 343 -26.15 -0.51 -1.02
N SER A 344 -26.30 0.38 -1.98
CA SER A 344 -25.70 1.71 -1.99
C SER A 344 -26.76 2.79 -1.79
N TYR A 345 -26.37 3.85 -1.08
CA TYR A 345 -27.18 5.04 -0.87
C TYR A 345 -26.51 6.20 -1.62
N ASN A 346 -27.23 6.77 -2.55
CA ASN A 346 -26.79 7.86 -3.40
C ASN A 346 -27.89 8.91 -3.55
N ARG A 347 -27.66 9.97 -4.30
CA ARG A 347 -28.63 11.08 -4.51
C ARG A 347 -29.95 10.67 -5.16
N ASN A 348 -30.05 9.46 -5.76
CA ASN A 348 -31.26 9.00 -6.43
C ASN A 348 -32.18 8.17 -5.51
N ASN A 349 -31.63 7.60 -4.44
CA ASN A 349 -32.35 6.72 -3.53
C ASN A 349 -32.21 7.08 -2.04
N SER A 350 -31.59 8.23 -1.76
CA SER A 350 -31.45 8.80 -0.42
C SER A 350 -31.49 10.33 -0.50
N PRO A 351 -31.66 11.05 0.61
CA PRO A 351 -31.61 12.51 0.62
C PRO A 351 -30.18 13.07 0.65
N LEU A 352 -29.15 12.22 0.62
CA LEU A 352 -27.74 12.63 0.62
C LEU A 352 -27.40 13.44 -0.62
N GLN A 353 -26.58 14.46 -0.44
CA GLN A 353 -26.30 15.46 -1.47
C GLN A 353 -24.87 15.35 -2.01
N SER A 354 -24.73 15.45 -3.32
CA SER A 354 -23.45 15.50 -4.02
C SER A 354 -22.93 16.94 -4.08
N CYS A 355 -21.65 17.12 -3.84
CA CYS A 355 -21.00 18.43 -3.92
C CYS A 355 -20.93 18.99 -5.35
N VAL A 356 -21.01 18.12 -6.35
CA VAL A 356 -21.04 18.46 -7.78
C VAL A 356 -22.07 17.60 -8.48
N ASN A 357 -22.46 17.94 -9.69
CA ASN A 357 -23.42 17.12 -10.44
C ASN A 357 -22.78 15.81 -10.95
N SER A 358 -22.36 14.96 -10.01
CA SER A 358 -21.73 13.66 -10.29
C SER A 358 -22.09 12.68 -9.18
N ASP A 359 -22.41 11.44 -9.55
CA ASP A 359 -22.67 10.37 -8.60
C ASP A 359 -21.35 9.82 -7.98
N ASP A 360 -20.20 10.10 -8.59
CA ASP A 360 -18.87 9.78 -8.04
C ASP A 360 -18.40 10.80 -6.97
N TYR A 361 -19.19 11.79 -6.61
CA TYR A 361 -18.77 12.86 -5.70
C TYR A 361 -19.82 13.19 -4.64
N LEU A 362 -20.33 12.16 -3.98
CA LEU A 362 -21.20 12.25 -2.81
C LEU A 362 -20.36 11.93 -1.56
N LEU A 363 -19.77 12.96 -0.93
CA LEU A 363 -18.77 12.80 0.12
C LEU A 363 -19.40 12.39 1.45
N ILE A 364 -19.13 11.16 1.89
CA ILE A 364 -19.44 10.67 3.22
C ILE A 364 -18.15 10.53 4.00
N THR A 365 -17.84 11.52 4.82
CA THR A 365 -16.55 11.64 5.52
C THR A 365 -16.55 11.12 6.94
N GLY A 366 -17.74 10.85 7.48
CA GLY A 366 -17.91 10.26 8.80
C GLY A 366 -19.23 9.53 8.94
N ILE A 367 -19.19 8.38 9.58
CA ILE A 367 -20.39 7.63 9.98
C ILE A 367 -20.17 7.05 11.38
N LYS A 368 -21.25 7.00 12.17
CA LYS A 368 -21.26 6.37 13.48
C LYS A 368 -22.66 5.89 13.86
N TYR A 369 -22.72 4.71 14.43
CA TYR A 369 -23.94 4.24 15.08
C TYR A 369 -24.06 4.80 16.49
N ASP A 370 -25.27 5.19 16.87
CA ASP A 370 -25.59 5.42 18.26
C ASP A 370 -25.99 4.11 18.99
N LYS A 371 -26.20 4.18 20.30
CA LYS A 371 -26.57 3.02 21.13
C LYS A 371 -27.96 2.45 20.77
N GLU A 372 -28.81 3.26 20.20
CA GLU A 372 -30.14 2.91 19.76
C GLU A 372 -30.13 2.18 18.41
N GLY A 373 -29.00 2.21 17.68
CA GLY A 373 -28.81 1.60 16.36
C GLY A 373 -29.20 2.53 15.21
N ASN A 374 -29.30 3.84 15.45
CA ASN A 374 -29.42 4.80 14.37
C ASN A 374 -28.03 5.11 13.80
N LEU A 375 -27.92 5.27 12.50
CA LEU A 375 -26.69 5.67 11.84
C LEU A 375 -26.65 7.19 11.68
N TRP A 376 -25.62 7.80 12.22
CA TRP A 376 -25.28 9.20 11.98
C TRP A 376 -24.30 9.30 10.82
N VAL A 377 -24.57 10.23 9.90
CA VAL A 377 -23.83 10.38 8.64
C VAL A 377 -23.41 11.83 8.48
N LEU A 378 -22.12 12.04 8.22
CA LEU A 378 -21.56 13.33 7.82
C LEU A 378 -21.46 13.36 6.30
N ASN A 379 -22.31 14.18 5.66
CA ASN A 379 -22.26 14.46 4.24
C ASN A 379 -21.51 15.77 4.03
N SER A 380 -20.28 15.69 3.57
CA SER A 380 -19.40 16.84 3.40
C SER A 380 -19.54 17.50 2.03
N SER A 381 -19.14 18.75 1.95
CA SER A 381 -19.05 19.54 0.72
C SER A 381 -17.59 19.87 0.37
N SER A 382 -17.30 20.14 -0.89
CA SER A 382 -16.00 20.65 -1.33
C SER A 382 -16.08 22.02 -1.99
N ASP A 383 -17.01 22.24 -2.91
CA ASP A 383 -17.10 23.44 -3.75
C ASP A 383 -18.48 24.06 -3.80
N ILE A 384 -19.52 23.32 -3.43
CA ILE A 384 -20.91 23.75 -3.45
C ILE A 384 -21.50 23.50 -2.07
N ASP A 385 -22.33 24.43 -1.59
CA ASP A 385 -23.08 24.24 -0.36
C ASP A 385 -23.99 23.02 -0.48
N ILE A 386 -23.95 22.22 0.56
CA ILE A 386 -24.99 21.23 0.83
C ILE A 386 -25.85 21.75 1.97
N ASP A 387 -27.16 21.59 1.84
CA ASP A 387 -28.11 22.15 2.80
C ASP A 387 -28.02 21.48 4.17
N TYR A 388 -27.71 20.18 4.18
CA TYR A 388 -27.74 19.36 5.37
C TYR A 388 -26.48 18.52 5.52
N PRO A 389 -25.50 18.98 6.30
CA PRO A 389 -24.23 18.27 6.51
C PRO A 389 -24.32 17.09 7.49
N ILE A 390 -25.36 17.03 8.32
CA ILE A 390 -25.55 15.97 9.32
C ILE A 390 -26.88 15.28 9.09
N TRP A 391 -26.85 13.98 8.97
CA TRP A 391 -28.01 13.13 8.80
C TRP A 391 -28.08 12.05 9.87
N LYS A 392 -29.29 11.73 10.30
CA LYS A 392 -29.61 10.55 11.10
C LYS A 392 -30.44 9.61 10.25
N TYR A 393 -30.00 8.38 10.09
CA TYR A 393 -30.73 7.32 9.42
C TYR A 393 -31.22 6.29 10.43
N THR A 394 -32.54 6.14 10.54
CA THR A 394 -33.22 5.17 11.39
C THR A 394 -33.59 3.97 10.54
N GLN A 395 -32.78 2.91 10.59
CA GLN A 395 -32.88 1.76 9.70
C GLN A 395 -34.23 1.02 9.78
N ASN A 396 -34.81 0.88 11.00
CA ASN A 396 -36.04 0.14 11.20
C ASN A 396 -37.25 0.75 10.49
N SER A 397 -37.26 2.07 10.32
CA SER A 397 -38.33 2.81 9.61
C SER A 397 -37.92 3.30 8.24
N ASP A 398 -36.68 3.09 7.82
CA ASP A 398 -36.07 3.65 6.57
C ASP A 398 -36.22 5.18 6.50
N GLU A 399 -36.09 5.86 7.64
CA GLU A 399 -36.30 7.30 7.77
C GLU A 399 -34.99 8.07 7.91
N TRP A 400 -34.89 9.18 7.18
CA TRP A 400 -33.78 10.12 7.25
C TRP A 400 -34.23 11.42 7.93
N THR A 401 -33.49 11.87 8.92
CA THR A 401 -33.67 13.18 9.57
C THR A 401 -32.45 14.04 9.30
N ALA A 402 -32.68 15.26 8.82
CA ALA A 402 -31.65 16.23 8.47
C ALA A 402 -31.41 17.22 9.62
N PHE A 403 -30.16 17.64 9.77
CA PHE A 403 -29.74 18.69 10.70
C PHE A 403 -28.85 19.70 9.98
N THR A 404 -29.08 20.98 10.21
CA THR A 404 -28.25 22.07 9.66
C THR A 404 -28.01 23.12 10.72
N HIS A 405 -26.79 23.65 10.71
CA HIS A 405 -26.36 24.73 11.62
C HIS A 405 -25.46 25.68 10.85
N ASN A 406 -25.77 26.98 10.89
CA ASN A 406 -24.99 28.02 10.23
C ASN A 406 -23.54 28.04 10.68
N GLU A 407 -23.26 27.64 11.91
CA GLU A 407 -21.92 27.53 12.48
C GLU A 407 -21.03 26.53 11.73
N ILE A 408 -21.62 25.54 11.04
CA ILE A 408 -20.90 24.52 10.27
C ILE A 408 -20.73 24.98 8.82
N THR A 409 -21.74 25.68 8.27
CA THR A 409 -21.86 25.99 6.84
C THR A 409 -21.32 27.37 6.45
N ASP A 410 -20.98 28.24 7.42
CA ASP A 410 -20.84 29.68 7.24
C ASP A 410 -19.49 30.16 6.66
N VAL A 411 -18.58 29.28 6.24
CA VAL A 411 -17.28 29.72 5.76
C VAL A 411 -17.00 29.20 4.36
N TYR A 412 -17.08 30.10 3.37
CA TYR A 412 -16.68 29.86 1.97
C TYR A 412 -17.44 28.76 1.22
N ASN A 413 -18.72 28.58 1.49
CA ASN A 413 -19.58 27.65 0.76
C ASN A 413 -19.09 26.20 0.73
N GLY A 414 -18.36 25.78 1.77
CA GLY A 414 -17.88 24.41 1.86
C GLY A 414 -17.69 23.99 3.30
N ASN A 415 -18.15 22.79 3.62
CA ASN A 415 -17.86 22.19 4.91
C ASN A 415 -17.13 20.87 4.71
N MET A 416 -16.01 20.72 5.39
CA MET A 416 -15.20 19.53 5.38
C MET A 416 -15.20 18.90 6.75
N ILE A 417 -16.35 18.34 7.10
CA ILE A 417 -16.54 17.68 8.39
C ILE A 417 -16.00 16.26 8.34
N ASN A 418 -15.18 15.93 9.33
CA ASN A 418 -14.57 14.62 9.47
C ASN A 418 -14.18 14.33 10.93
N PHE A 419 -13.43 13.26 11.18
CA PHE A 419 -13.03 12.82 12.53
C PHE A 419 -14.22 12.68 13.46
N PHE A 420 -15.20 11.91 13.04
CA PHE A 420 -16.49 11.78 13.66
C PHE A 420 -16.50 10.71 14.76
N ASP A 421 -17.05 11.05 15.92
CA ASP A 421 -17.32 10.11 16.99
C ASP A 421 -18.60 10.48 17.77
N VAL A 422 -19.17 9.49 18.46
CA VAL A 422 -20.36 9.65 19.32
C VAL A 422 -19.97 9.37 20.76
N SER A 423 -20.11 10.37 21.63
CA SER A 423 -19.79 10.22 23.03
C SER A 423 -20.84 9.40 23.80
N TYR A 424 -20.51 9.00 25.02
CA TYR A 424 -21.39 8.19 25.88
C TYR A 424 -22.77 8.82 26.13
N ASP A 425 -22.85 10.15 26.15
CA ASP A 425 -24.08 10.94 26.31
C ASP A 425 -24.79 11.25 24.96
N ASN A 426 -24.43 10.52 23.89
CA ASN A 426 -24.98 10.63 22.54
C ASN A 426 -24.71 11.98 21.85
N ARG A 427 -23.74 12.76 22.30
CA ARG A 427 -23.30 13.93 21.54
C ARG A 427 -22.40 13.51 20.38
N LEU A 428 -22.58 14.17 19.26
CA LEU A 428 -21.78 13.98 18.07
C LEU A 428 -20.58 14.93 18.09
N TRP A 429 -19.38 14.38 18.02
CA TRP A 429 -18.13 15.15 17.98
C TRP A 429 -17.51 15.04 16.60
N PHE A 430 -17.18 16.19 15.97
CA PHE A 430 -16.56 16.23 14.67
C PHE A 430 -15.72 17.49 14.50
N ILE A 431 -14.87 17.48 13.47
CA ILE A 431 -14.01 18.63 13.12
C ILE A 431 -14.48 19.14 11.76
N ASN A 432 -14.59 20.46 11.63
CA ASN A 432 -14.62 21.10 10.32
C ASN A 432 -13.25 21.75 10.09
N ASN A 433 -12.49 21.23 9.11
CA ASN A 433 -11.13 21.64 8.80
C ASN A 433 -11.00 22.29 7.43
N TRP A 434 -12.01 23.01 6.98
CA TRP A 434 -11.97 23.74 5.73
C TRP A 434 -10.91 24.85 5.77
N TRP A 435 -9.92 24.74 4.89
CA TRP A 435 -8.79 25.66 4.61
C TRP A 435 -8.17 26.39 5.82
N GLU A 436 -8.85 27.37 6.41
CA GLU A 436 -8.27 28.26 7.45
C GLU A 436 -8.93 28.11 8.83
N SER A 437 -10.01 27.37 8.93
CA SER A 437 -10.81 27.32 10.17
C SER A 437 -11.00 25.90 10.70
N CYS A 438 -9.92 25.28 11.16
CA CYS A 438 -10.06 24.01 11.89
C CYS A 438 -10.78 24.25 13.23
N LYS A 439 -11.98 23.73 13.37
CA LYS A 439 -12.82 23.88 14.57
C LYS A 439 -13.35 22.53 15.03
N LEU A 440 -13.40 22.34 16.35
CA LEU A 440 -14.05 21.19 16.96
C LEU A 440 -15.49 21.57 17.31
N TYR A 441 -16.41 20.69 17.01
CA TYR A 441 -17.83 20.83 17.31
C TYR A 441 -18.34 19.68 18.16
N ALA A 442 -19.28 19.98 19.07
CA ALA A 442 -20.12 19.03 19.74
C ALA A 442 -21.57 19.37 19.43
N PHE A 443 -22.29 18.45 18.79
CA PHE A 443 -23.70 18.56 18.49
C PHE A 443 -24.51 17.67 19.42
N ASP A 444 -25.51 18.26 20.10
CA ASP A 444 -26.48 17.54 20.93
C ASP A 444 -27.77 17.33 20.14
N PRO A 445 -28.06 16.11 19.63
CA PRO A 445 -29.24 15.87 18.82
C PRO A 445 -30.54 15.90 19.60
N THR A 446 -30.51 15.91 20.93
CA THR A 446 -31.69 15.97 21.79
C THR A 446 -32.22 17.39 21.91
N THR A 447 -31.32 18.35 21.98
CA THR A 447 -31.64 19.77 22.13
C THR A 447 -31.51 20.55 20.85
N ASP A 448 -30.99 19.92 19.80
CA ASP A 448 -30.65 20.53 18.51
C ASP A 448 -29.67 21.72 18.67
N GLN A 449 -28.69 21.54 19.59
CA GLN A 449 -27.70 22.58 19.89
C GLN A 449 -26.32 22.14 19.47
N ILE A 450 -25.58 23.06 18.85
CA ILE A 450 -24.17 22.89 18.55
C ILE A 450 -23.30 23.79 19.41
N THR A 451 -22.20 23.26 19.90
CA THR A 451 -21.16 24.00 20.64
C THR A 451 -19.89 23.95 19.84
N GLN A 452 -19.34 25.12 19.56
CA GLN A 452 -18.04 25.28 18.91
C GLN A 452 -16.94 25.51 19.94
N TYR A 453 -15.87 24.76 19.84
CA TYR A 453 -14.67 24.94 20.67
C TYR A 453 -13.58 25.64 19.85
N GLY A 454 -12.96 26.65 20.47
CA GLY A 454 -12.17 27.71 19.85
C GLY A 454 -10.98 27.31 18.99
N PRO A 455 -10.53 28.25 18.16
CA PRO A 455 -9.58 27.99 17.07
C PRO A 455 -8.10 27.83 17.49
N ASN A 456 -7.71 28.23 18.70
CA ASN A 456 -6.30 28.50 18.99
C ASN A 456 -5.45 27.28 19.39
N PHE A 457 -6.05 26.13 19.67
CA PHE A 457 -5.29 24.94 20.12
C PHE A 457 -5.09 23.89 19.01
N ILE A 458 -5.99 23.79 18.05
CA ILE A 458 -6.00 22.72 17.05
C ILE A 458 -5.14 23.07 15.82
N THR A 459 -5.07 24.34 15.44
CA THR A 459 -4.32 24.81 14.25
C THR A 459 -2.82 24.51 14.31
N TRP A 460 -2.21 24.50 15.51
CA TRP A 460 -0.78 24.25 15.68
C TRP A 460 -0.38 22.77 15.50
N TYR A 461 -1.25 21.85 15.83
CA TYR A 461 -0.95 20.42 15.72
C TYR A 461 -1.14 19.86 14.31
N PHE A 462 -2.05 20.40 13.53
CA PHE A 462 -2.31 19.96 12.16
C PHE A 462 -1.27 20.46 11.15
N MET A 463 -0.73 21.66 11.33
CA MET A 463 0.34 22.21 10.46
C MET A 463 1.69 21.46 10.57
N LEU A 464 1.93 20.67 11.61
CA LEU A 464 3.19 19.96 11.82
C LEU A 464 3.20 18.52 11.33
N GLY A 465 2.11 18.01 10.69
CA GLY A 465 2.07 16.67 10.07
C GLY A 465 2.35 15.51 11.02
N LYS A 466 2.21 15.70 12.33
CA LYS A 466 2.41 14.63 13.31
C LYS A 466 1.06 14.17 13.84
N PHE A 467 0.60 13.03 13.34
CA PHE A 467 -0.49 12.28 13.95
C PHE A 467 -0.08 11.83 15.36
N ILE A 468 -0.60 12.52 16.37
CA ILE A 468 -0.72 11.96 17.69
C ILE A 468 -2.20 11.59 17.83
N GLY A 469 -2.48 10.29 17.81
CA GLY A 469 -3.81 9.80 18.11
C GLY A 469 -4.21 10.24 19.52
N PHE A 470 -5.22 11.06 19.64
CA PHE A 470 -5.83 11.33 20.93
C PHE A 470 -6.68 10.12 21.32
N ILE A 471 -6.16 9.32 22.23
CA ILE A 471 -6.99 8.40 23.00
C ILE A 471 -7.65 9.25 24.09
N PHE A 472 -8.90 9.60 23.91
CA PHE A 472 -9.70 10.10 25.00
C PHE A 472 -10.04 8.92 25.94
N TYR A 473 -9.32 8.80 27.04
CA TYR A 473 -9.84 8.11 28.21
C TYR A 473 -10.71 9.11 28.99
N VAL A 474 -12.00 8.85 29.05
CA VAL A 474 -12.91 9.37 30.08
C VAL A 474 -13.36 8.21 30.94
#